data_e634ee3358d01cfd30610b0bc07180c4
#
_entry.id   e634ee3358d01cfd30610b0bc07180c4
#
_cell.length_a   1.000
_cell.length_b   1.000
_cell.length_c   1.000
_cell.angle_alpha   90.00
_cell.angle_beta   90.00
_cell.angle_gamma   90.00
#
_symmetry.space_group_name_H-M   'P 1'
#
loop_
_entity.id
_entity.type
_entity.pdbx_description
1 polymer ?
#
loop_
_entity_poly.entity_id
_entity_poly.type
_entity_poly.pdbx_seq_one_letter_code
_entity_poly.pdbx_strand_id
1 'polypeptide(L)'
;VTDGGGALVLTSAERAKDMNLTKPPVYLMGSGEATETPLVSQMDDLNSFGAFVSSSSEAFRTAGMTPADMGHAMFYDAFAHLPLYMLEDAGFVGRGESGAFYAEGHSRPGGRLPINTTGGGMSYTHTGMYGMFAIQESVRQLRGEGVVQVPDLKTSFVQGVGMMFAASGALVLSNEAP
;
A
#
# COMPACT_ATOMS: atom_id res chain seq x y z
N VAL A 1 -16.69 -13.48 -0.41
CA VAL A 1 -17.22 -12.15 -0.79
C VAL A 1 -18.04 -11.63 0.38
N THR A 2 -17.80 -10.40 0.78
CA THR A 2 -18.48 -9.73 1.88
C THR A 2 -18.91 -8.33 1.45
N ASP A 3 -19.94 -7.80 2.12
CA ASP A 3 -20.31 -6.40 1.99
C ASP A 3 -19.40 -5.55 2.89
N GLY A 4 -19.07 -4.36 2.42
CA GLY A 4 -18.25 -3.44 3.18
C GLY A 4 -17.90 -2.20 2.39
N GLY A 5 -17.38 -1.21 3.08
CA GLY A 5 -16.98 0.05 2.50
C GLY A 5 -16.17 0.89 3.48
N GLY A 6 -15.70 2.03 3.02
CA GLY A 6 -14.97 2.98 3.84
C GLY A 6 -15.15 4.39 3.32
N ALA A 7 -14.81 5.36 4.15
CA ALA A 7 -14.82 6.76 3.80
C ALA A 7 -13.56 7.45 4.34
N LEU A 8 -13.04 8.37 3.57
CA LEU A 8 -11.93 9.25 3.95
C LEU A 8 -12.38 10.70 3.78
N VAL A 9 -11.92 11.56 4.69
CA VAL A 9 -12.08 13.00 4.56
C VAL A 9 -10.72 13.59 4.24
N LEU A 10 -10.61 14.26 3.09
CA LEU A 10 -9.39 14.91 2.63
C LEU A 10 -9.55 16.41 2.70
N THR A 11 -8.50 17.08 3.12
CA THR A 11 -8.41 18.54 3.14
C THR A 11 -6.96 18.97 2.89
N SER A 12 -6.71 20.25 2.62
CA SER A 12 -5.34 20.72 2.51
C SER A 12 -4.62 20.71 3.87
N ALA A 13 -3.29 20.58 3.84
CA ALA A 13 -2.47 20.58 5.06
C ALA A 13 -2.61 21.89 5.85
N GLU A 14 -2.73 23.03 5.15
CA GLU A 14 -2.96 24.35 5.77
C GLU A 14 -4.29 24.38 6.52
N ARG A 15 -5.35 23.91 5.86
CA ARG A 15 -6.68 23.87 6.48
C ARG A 15 -6.71 22.90 7.68
N ALA A 16 -6.02 21.78 7.59
CA ALA A 16 -5.94 20.80 8.66
C ALA A 16 -5.33 21.41 9.95
N LYS A 17 -4.37 22.34 9.83
CA LYS A 17 -3.76 23.04 10.96
C LYS A 17 -4.75 23.92 11.71
N ASP A 18 -5.72 24.50 11.00
CA ASP A 18 -6.74 25.37 11.59
C ASP A 18 -7.94 24.59 12.13
N MET A 19 -8.01 23.30 11.86
CA MET A 19 -9.06 22.43 12.36
C MET A 19 -8.70 21.91 13.75
N ASN A 20 -9.64 21.93 14.66
CA ASN A 20 -9.48 21.29 15.98
C ASN A 20 -9.68 19.77 15.84
N LEU A 21 -8.70 19.10 15.21
CA LEU A 21 -8.76 17.67 14.95
C LEU A 21 -8.61 16.88 16.26
N THR A 22 -9.48 15.91 16.47
CA THR A 22 -9.40 14.99 17.63
C THR A 22 -8.31 13.93 17.45
N LYS A 23 -7.88 13.69 16.20
CA LYS A 23 -6.85 12.74 15.84
C LYS A 23 -5.79 13.40 14.96
N PRO A 24 -4.52 13.00 15.05
CA PRO A 24 -3.48 13.57 14.21
C PRO A 24 -3.80 13.33 12.72
N PRO A 25 -3.52 14.32 11.85
CA PRO A 25 -3.66 14.13 10.41
C PRO A 25 -2.65 13.11 9.90
N VAL A 26 -2.99 12.46 8.80
CA VAL A 26 -2.07 11.66 7.98
C VAL A 26 -1.95 12.35 6.64
N TYR A 27 -0.73 12.55 6.17
CA TYR A 27 -0.43 13.29 4.96
C TYR A 27 -0.27 12.34 3.78
N LEU A 28 -0.90 12.68 2.66
CA LEU A 28 -0.62 12.06 1.37
C LEU A 28 0.61 12.75 0.78
N MET A 29 1.72 12.05 0.81
CA MET A 29 3.02 12.55 0.34
C MET A 29 3.18 12.39 -1.17
N GLY A 30 2.69 11.28 -1.71
CA GLY A 30 2.75 11.01 -3.14
C GLY A 30 1.71 9.99 -3.58
N SER A 31 1.37 10.06 -4.85
CA SER A 31 0.45 9.12 -5.47
C SER A 31 0.85 8.84 -6.91
N GLY A 32 0.47 7.67 -7.40
CA GLY A 32 0.62 7.31 -8.80
C GLY A 32 -0.46 6.33 -9.21
N GLU A 33 -0.84 6.39 -10.48
CA GLU A 33 -1.77 5.46 -11.08
C GLU A 33 -1.31 5.08 -12.49
N ALA A 34 -1.64 3.88 -12.91
CA ALA A 34 -1.34 3.42 -14.25
C ALA A 34 -2.36 2.36 -14.68
N THR A 35 -2.58 2.30 -15.98
CA THR A 35 -3.32 1.22 -16.64
C THR A 35 -2.42 0.57 -17.68
N GLU A 36 -2.57 -0.72 -17.90
CA GLU A 36 -1.77 -1.43 -18.89
C GLU A 36 -2.67 -2.19 -19.85
N THR A 37 -3.12 -3.36 -19.49
CA THR A 37 -3.90 -4.25 -20.37
C THR A 37 -5.18 -4.70 -19.65
N PRO A 38 -6.29 -4.92 -20.38
CA PRO A 38 -7.52 -5.38 -19.75
C PRO A 38 -7.48 -6.87 -19.35
N LEU A 39 -6.52 -7.64 -19.82
CA LEU A 39 -6.45 -9.11 -19.62
C LEU A 39 -5.04 -9.57 -19.30
N VAL A 40 -4.91 -10.44 -18.31
CA VAL A 40 -3.64 -11.12 -17.95
C VAL A 40 -2.97 -11.76 -19.18
N SER A 41 -3.74 -12.34 -20.09
CA SER A 41 -3.20 -12.97 -21.31
C SER A 41 -2.56 -12.00 -22.30
N GLN A 42 -2.67 -10.71 -22.06
CA GLN A 42 -2.10 -9.66 -22.91
C GLN A 42 -0.92 -8.94 -22.22
N MET A 43 -0.52 -9.40 -21.04
CA MET A 43 0.67 -8.86 -20.36
C MET A 43 1.92 -9.21 -21.18
N ASP A 44 2.82 -8.24 -21.32
CA ASP A 44 4.10 -8.44 -22.02
C ASP A 44 5.05 -9.32 -21.21
N ASP A 45 5.00 -9.24 -19.89
CA ASP A 45 5.79 -10.06 -18.96
C ASP A 45 4.89 -10.63 -17.86
N LEU A 46 4.83 -11.95 -17.74
CA LEU A 46 4.06 -12.61 -16.68
C LEU A 46 4.77 -12.62 -15.32
N ASN A 47 6.01 -12.12 -15.23
CA ASN A 47 6.74 -11.99 -13.95
C ASN A 47 6.70 -10.56 -13.38
N SER A 48 6.10 -9.62 -14.10
CA SER A 48 6.03 -8.22 -13.72
C SER A 48 4.78 -7.58 -14.29
N PHE A 49 4.18 -6.66 -13.54
CA PHE A 49 3.06 -5.87 -14.03
C PHE A 49 3.47 -4.42 -14.18
N GLY A 50 3.56 -3.94 -15.42
CA GLY A 50 4.04 -2.58 -15.73
C GLY A 50 3.27 -1.47 -15.02
N ALA A 51 1.97 -1.67 -14.78
CA ALA A 51 1.18 -0.71 -14.01
C ALA A 51 1.59 -0.66 -12.52
N PHE A 52 2.08 -1.76 -11.91
CA PHE A 52 2.66 -1.71 -10.56
C PHE A 52 3.95 -0.88 -10.54
N VAL A 53 4.83 -1.14 -11.50
CA VAL A 53 6.09 -0.38 -11.66
C VAL A 53 5.82 1.10 -11.85
N SER A 54 4.93 1.45 -12.77
CA SER A 54 4.64 2.84 -13.12
C SER A 54 3.98 3.60 -11.98
N SER A 55 2.94 3.02 -11.36
CA SER A 55 2.21 3.67 -10.26
C SER A 55 3.08 3.85 -9.02
N SER A 56 3.88 2.85 -8.64
CA SER A 56 4.79 2.95 -7.49
C SER A 56 5.91 3.95 -7.73
N SER A 57 6.55 3.93 -8.92
CA SER A 57 7.58 4.90 -9.29
C SER A 57 7.08 6.33 -9.22
N GLU A 58 5.88 6.60 -9.73
CA GLU A 58 5.28 7.93 -9.68
C GLU A 58 4.92 8.35 -8.25
N ALA A 59 4.39 7.42 -7.43
CA ALA A 59 4.08 7.70 -6.04
C ALA A 59 5.35 8.06 -5.24
N PHE A 60 6.43 7.29 -5.39
CA PHE A 60 7.71 7.59 -4.74
C PHE A 60 8.34 8.88 -5.28
N ARG A 61 8.31 9.09 -6.58
CA ARG A 61 8.84 10.32 -7.20
C ARG A 61 8.13 11.56 -6.68
N THR A 62 6.80 11.55 -6.61
CA THR A 62 6.01 12.69 -6.13
C THR A 62 6.16 12.91 -4.62
N ALA A 63 6.39 11.85 -3.85
CA ALA A 63 6.69 11.94 -2.43
C ALA A 63 8.12 12.42 -2.13
N GLY A 64 9.04 12.35 -3.09
CA GLY A 64 10.47 12.56 -2.84
C GLY A 64 11.09 11.48 -1.94
N MET A 65 10.52 10.29 -1.96
CA MET A 65 10.90 9.15 -1.10
C MET A 65 11.25 7.92 -1.95
N THR A 66 11.76 6.90 -1.29
CA THR A 66 12.14 5.61 -1.89
C THR A 66 11.50 4.45 -1.14
N PRO A 67 11.48 3.23 -1.68
CA PRO A 67 11.02 2.05 -0.94
C PRO A 67 11.74 1.83 0.40
N ALA A 68 13.01 2.25 0.50
CA ALA A 68 13.80 2.12 1.73
C ALA A 68 13.30 3.02 2.88
N ASP A 69 12.54 4.06 2.57
CA ASP A 69 11.99 5.00 3.55
C ASP A 69 10.66 4.50 4.15
N MET A 70 10.14 3.37 3.66
CA MET A 70 8.84 2.85 4.11
C MET A 70 8.99 1.92 5.31
N GLY A 71 8.25 2.20 6.37
CA GLY A 71 8.20 1.38 7.58
C GLY A 71 7.06 0.35 7.58
N HIS A 72 6.13 0.44 6.65
CA HIS A 72 4.95 -0.42 6.55
C HIS A 72 4.41 -0.43 5.12
N ALA A 73 3.78 -1.52 4.70
CA ALA A 73 3.10 -1.58 3.43
C ALA A 73 1.76 -2.32 3.50
N MET A 74 0.81 -1.84 2.72
CA MET A 74 -0.47 -2.51 2.47
C MET A 74 -0.58 -2.81 0.97
N PHE A 75 -0.56 -4.08 0.65
CA PHE A 75 -0.73 -4.58 -0.72
C PHE A 75 -2.10 -5.23 -0.89
N TYR A 76 -2.76 -4.92 -1.97
CA TYR A 76 -4.02 -5.58 -2.31
C TYR A 76 -3.78 -7.07 -2.64
N ASP A 77 -4.23 -7.94 -1.77
CA ASP A 77 -3.97 -9.38 -1.80
C ASP A 77 -5.24 -10.18 -2.18
N ALA A 78 -5.89 -9.82 -3.27
CA ALA A 78 -6.98 -10.63 -3.82
C ALA A 78 -6.55 -12.09 -4.06
N PHE A 79 -5.27 -12.30 -4.33
CA PHE A 79 -4.61 -13.60 -4.48
C PHE A 79 -3.23 -13.55 -3.81
N ALA A 80 -2.76 -14.67 -3.30
CA ALA A 80 -1.51 -14.78 -2.56
C ALA A 80 -0.25 -14.32 -3.34
N HIS A 81 -0.28 -14.40 -4.67
CA HIS A 81 0.85 -13.98 -5.51
C HIS A 81 0.94 -12.45 -5.72
N LEU A 82 -0.17 -11.71 -5.59
CA LEU A 82 -0.17 -10.27 -5.84
C LEU A 82 0.82 -9.48 -4.96
N PRO A 83 0.90 -9.72 -3.64
CA PRO A 83 1.92 -9.06 -2.82
C PRO A 83 3.36 -9.37 -3.22
N LEU A 84 3.61 -10.54 -3.83
CA LEU A 84 4.95 -10.89 -4.34
C LEU A 84 5.33 -9.99 -5.51
N TYR A 85 4.41 -9.80 -6.46
CA TYR A 85 4.61 -8.87 -7.58
C TYR A 85 4.82 -7.44 -7.09
N MET A 86 3.92 -6.94 -6.23
CA MET A 86 4.00 -5.56 -5.72
C MET A 86 5.30 -5.31 -4.97
N LEU A 87 5.79 -6.29 -4.20
CA LEU A 87 7.04 -6.17 -3.45
C LEU A 87 8.25 -6.00 -4.38
N GLU A 88 8.28 -6.74 -5.50
CA GLU A 88 9.35 -6.66 -6.51
C GLU A 88 9.18 -5.46 -7.43
N ASP A 89 7.98 -5.25 -7.96
CA ASP A 89 7.69 -4.19 -8.94
C ASP A 89 7.80 -2.78 -8.34
N ALA A 90 7.46 -2.62 -7.05
CA ALA A 90 7.68 -1.36 -6.34
C ALA A 90 9.12 -1.18 -5.83
N GLY A 91 10.01 -2.15 -6.02
CA GLY A 91 11.42 -2.06 -5.72
C GLY A 91 11.80 -2.23 -4.24
N PHE A 92 10.95 -2.87 -3.43
CA PHE A 92 11.29 -3.21 -2.03
C PHE A 92 12.33 -4.32 -1.94
N VAL A 93 12.33 -5.22 -2.91
CA VAL A 93 13.30 -6.30 -3.08
C VAL A 93 13.66 -6.44 -4.56
N GLY A 94 14.75 -7.15 -4.86
CA GLY A 94 15.13 -7.50 -6.22
C GLY A 94 14.22 -8.57 -6.83
N ARG A 95 14.31 -8.73 -8.15
CA ARG A 95 13.57 -9.76 -8.88
C ARG A 95 13.88 -11.16 -8.37
N GLY A 96 12.82 -11.93 -8.07
CA GLY A 96 12.92 -13.29 -7.55
C GLY A 96 13.18 -13.38 -6.04
N GLU A 97 13.25 -12.27 -5.32
CA GLU A 97 13.55 -12.25 -3.89
C GLU A 97 12.32 -12.20 -2.98
N SER A 98 11.14 -11.92 -3.54
CA SER A 98 9.90 -11.79 -2.75
C SER A 98 9.57 -13.07 -1.97
N GLY A 99 9.79 -14.24 -2.55
CA GLY A 99 9.57 -15.52 -1.87
C GLY A 99 10.44 -15.70 -0.63
N ALA A 100 11.74 -15.42 -0.73
CA ALA A 100 12.68 -15.47 0.38
C ALA A 100 12.32 -14.44 1.47
N PHE A 101 11.96 -13.22 1.06
CA PHE A 101 11.50 -12.16 1.96
C PHE A 101 10.36 -12.61 2.88
N TYR A 102 9.34 -13.27 2.32
CA TYR A 102 8.22 -13.80 3.10
C TYR A 102 8.64 -15.01 3.95
N ALA A 103 9.40 -15.95 3.38
CA ALA A 103 9.86 -17.17 4.09
C ALA A 103 10.71 -16.84 5.31
N GLU A 104 11.56 -15.83 5.22
CA GLU A 104 12.42 -15.35 6.31
C GLU A 104 11.67 -14.49 7.35
N GLY A 105 10.39 -14.21 7.11
CA GLY A 105 9.52 -13.51 8.06
C GLY A 105 9.69 -11.99 8.07
N HIS A 106 10.32 -11.42 7.06
CA HIS A 106 10.52 -9.97 6.96
C HIS A 106 9.22 -9.16 6.83
N SER A 107 8.13 -9.81 6.36
CA SER A 107 6.80 -9.21 6.24
C SER A 107 5.95 -9.27 7.52
N ARG A 108 6.42 -9.97 8.55
CA ARG A 108 5.68 -10.13 9.82
C ARG A 108 5.74 -8.87 10.67
N PRO A 109 4.83 -8.69 11.65
CA PRO A 109 4.99 -7.68 12.69
C PRO A 109 6.37 -7.82 13.36
N GLY A 110 7.11 -6.71 13.42
CA GLY A 110 8.50 -6.69 13.91
C GLY A 110 9.56 -7.12 12.87
N GLY A 111 9.15 -7.50 11.67
CA GLY A 111 10.06 -7.74 10.54
C GLY A 111 10.56 -6.44 9.90
N ARG A 112 11.38 -6.59 8.85
CA ARG A 112 11.99 -5.45 8.14
C ARG A 112 10.97 -4.51 7.52
N LEU A 113 9.88 -5.04 6.96
CA LEU A 113 8.76 -4.30 6.39
C LEU A 113 7.47 -5.07 6.70
N PRO A 114 6.77 -4.76 7.80
CA PRO A 114 5.47 -5.35 8.07
C PRO A 114 4.48 -5.07 6.94
N ILE A 115 3.84 -6.14 6.44
CA ILE A 115 2.92 -6.07 5.30
C ILE A 115 1.56 -6.60 5.72
N ASN A 116 0.48 -5.93 5.30
CA ASN A 116 -0.90 -6.37 5.48
C ASN A 116 -1.23 -6.71 6.95
N THR A 117 -1.00 -5.77 7.85
CA THR A 117 -1.13 -5.95 9.31
C THR A 117 -2.54 -6.29 9.80
N THR A 118 -3.56 -6.13 8.96
CA THR A 118 -4.93 -6.64 9.21
C THR A 118 -5.10 -8.13 8.90
N GLY A 119 -4.10 -8.77 8.28
CA GLY A 119 -4.21 -10.10 7.68
C GLY A 119 -4.58 -10.08 6.19
N GLY A 120 -4.83 -8.88 5.64
CA GLY A 120 -5.14 -8.70 4.22
C GLY A 120 -6.51 -9.18 3.79
N GLY A 121 -6.80 -9.06 2.50
CA GLY A 121 -8.06 -9.50 1.91
C GLY A 121 -8.27 -11.01 1.99
N MET A 122 -7.20 -11.78 2.00
CA MET A 122 -7.26 -13.24 2.10
C MET A 122 -7.68 -13.75 3.49
N SER A 123 -7.37 -13.01 4.56
CA SER A 123 -7.67 -13.43 5.93
C SER A 123 -8.77 -12.60 6.58
N TYR A 124 -8.90 -11.36 6.19
CA TYR A 124 -9.81 -10.41 6.81
C TYR A 124 -11.14 -10.29 6.06
N THR A 125 -11.11 -9.82 4.83
CA THR A 125 -12.31 -9.67 3.99
C THR A 125 -11.94 -9.36 2.55
N HIS A 126 -12.76 -9.80 1.62
CA HIS A 126 -12.67 -9.40 0.22
C HIS A 126 -14.00 -8.77 -0.22
N THR A 127 -14.09 -7.47 -0.05
CA THR A 127 -15.13 -6.62 -0.65
C THR A 127 -14.63 -6.14 -2.01
N GLY A 128 -15.51 -5.68 -2.89
CA GLY A 128 -15.11 -5.09 -4.16
C GLY A 128 -14.26 -3.81 -4.06
N MET A 129 -14.02 -3.33 -2.85
CA MET A 129 -13.28 -2.08 -2.56
C MET A 129 -12.20 -2.29 -1.49
N TYR A 130 -11.51 -3.42 -1.52
CA TYR A 130 -10.48 -3.72 -0.51
C TYR A 130 -9.36 -2.66 -0.45
N GLY A 131 -9.05 -2.00 -1.55
CA GLY A 131 -8.08 -0.88 -1.56
C GLY A 131 -8.40 0.20 -0.52
N MET A 132 -9.68 0.47 -0.24
CA MET A 132 -10.09 1.40 0.82
C MET A 132 -9.68 0.90 2.22
N PHE A 133 -9.78 -0.40 2.48
CA PHE A 133 -9.34 -0.97 3.77
C PHE A 133 -7.83 -0.95 3.93
N ALA A 134 -7.07 -1.12 2.85
CA ALA A 134 -5.63 -0.95 2.86
C ALA A 134 -5.21 0.49 3.23
N ILE A 135 -5.90 1.48 2.68
CA ILE A 135 -5.70 2.89 3.05
C ILE A 135 -6.09 3.14 4.51
N GLN A 136 -7.24 2.63 4.95
CA GLN A 136 -7.70 2.80 6.34
C GLN A 136 -6.73 2.17 7.34
N GLU A 137 -6.20 0.99 7.05
CA GLU A 137 -5.20 0.38 7.92
C GLU A 137 -3.92 1.21 7.98
N SER A 138 -3.41 1.66 6.85
CA SER A 138 -2.23 2.54 6.81
C SER A 138 -2.44 3.82 7.63
N VAL A 139 -3.62 4.43 7.54
CA VAL A 139 -3.98 5.60 8.36
C VAL A 139 -4.02 5.25 9.85
N ARG A 140 -4.60 4.10 10.23
CA ARG A 140 -4.63 3.64 11.63
C ARG A 140 -3.23 3.38 12.16
N GLN A 141 -2.40 2.69 11.38
CA GLN A 141 -1.01 2.42 11.74
C GLN A 141 -0.22 3.71 11.98
N LEU A 142 -0.33 4.70 11.09
CA LEU A 142 0.33 6.00 11.22
C LEU A 142 -0.19 6.84 12.40
N ARG A 143 -1.40 6.55 12.88
CA ARG A 143 -2.00 7.18 14.08
C ARG A 143 -1.72 6.43 15.39
N GLY A 144 -1.07 5.28 15.34
CA GLY A 144 -0.90 4.43 16.51
C GLY A 144 -2.18 3.70 16.94
N GLU A 145 -3.10 3.45 16.02
CA GLU A 145 -4.43 2.85 16.26
C GLU A 145 -4.56 1.45 15.65
N GLY A 146 -3.47 0.88 15.12
CA GLY A 146 -3.48 -0.47 14.56
C GLY A 146 -3.71 -1.54 15.63
N VAL A 147 -4.50 -2.58 15.30
CA VAL A 147 -4.69 -3.74 16.21
C VAL A 147 -3.38 -4.49 16.42
N VAL A 148 -2.62 -4.67 15.34
CA VAL A 148 -1.25 -5.17 15.36
C VAL A 148 -0.36 -3.99 14.96
N GLN A 149 -0.02 -3.17 15.94
CA GLN A 149 0.66 -1.90 15.73
C GLN A 149 2.13 -2.08 15.37
N VAL A 150 2.58 -1.40 14.31
CA VAL A 150 4.00 -1.22 13.99
C VAL A 150 4.55 -0.09 14.87
N PRO A 151 5.54 -0.36 15.74
CA PRO A 151 6.09 0.67 16.61
C PRO A 151 6.75 1.81 15.83
N ASP A 152 6.63 3.03 16.33
CA ASP A 152 7.33 4.24 15.83
C ASP A 152 7.18 4.50 14.33
N LEU A 153 6.09 4.03 13.73
CA LEU A 153 5.83 4.13 12.29
C LEU A 153 5.71 5.59 11.84
N LYS A 154 6.44 5.94 10.77
CA LYS A 154 6.44 7.28 10.16
C LYS A 154 5.83 7.30 8.77
N THR A 155 5.99 6.22 8.03
CA THR A 155 5.65 6.14 6.61
C THR A 155 4.96 4.82 6.29
N SER A 156 4.02 4.86 5.39
CA SER A 156 3.32 3.67 4.90
C SER A 156 3.08 3.76 3.40
N PHE A 157 3.33 2.67 2.71
CA PHE A 157 3.04 2.52 1.29
C PHE A 157 1.78 1.70 1.09
N VAL A 158 0.93 2.11 0.16
CA VAL A 158 -0.28 1.38 -0.23
C VAL A 158 -0.26 1.14 -1.72
N GLN A 159 -0.48 -0.10 -2.17
CA GLN A 159 -0.64 -0.39 -3.58
C GLN A 159 -1.83 -1.30 -3.82
N GLY A 160 -2.64 -0.94 -4.80
CA GLY A 160 -3.81 -1.67 -5.22
C GLY A 160 -3.74 -2.15 -6.66
N VAL A 161 -4.55 -3.15 -6.97
CA VAL A 161 -4.77 -3.65 -8.32
C VAL A 161 -6.25 -3.53 -8.68
N GLY A 162 -6.51 -3.10 -9.90
CA GLY A 162 -7.85 -3.07 -10.49
C GLY A 162 -8.02 -4.20 -11.50
N MET A 163 -9.16 -4.89 -11.42
CA MET A 163 -9.49 -6.03 -12.29
C MET A 163 -8.41 -7.13 -12.22
N MET A 164 -8.19 -7.84 -13.33
CA MET A 164 -7.19 -8.91 -13.44
C MET A 164 -5.93 -8.35 -14.13
N PHE A 165 -5.11 -7.60 -13.37
CA PHE A 165 -3.93 -6.92 -13.88
C PHE A 165 -4.25 -5.88 -14.98
N ALA A 166 -5.28 -5.05 -14.78
CA ALA A 166 -5.60 -3.99 -15.74
C ALA A 166 -5.13 -2.60 -15.30
N ALA A 167 -5.15 -2.34 -14.00
CA ALA A 167 -4.78 -1.03 -13.45
C ALA A 167 -4.13 -1.17 -12.08
N SER A 168 -3.36 -0.15 -11.69
CA SER A 168 -2.79 -0.02 -10.35
C SER A 168 -2.87 1.42 -9.87
N GLY A 169 -3.07 1.57 -8.56
CA GLY A 169 -2.88 2.82 -7.83
C GLY A 169 -1.95 2.62 -6.66
N ALA A 170 -1.08 3.59 -6.40
CA ALA A 170 -0.12 3.57 -5.31
C ALA A 170 -0.15 4.90 -4.54
N LEU A 171 0.00 4.82 -3.21
CA LEU A 171 0.05 5.98 -2.31
C LEU A 171 1.23 5.86 -1.36
N VAL A 172 1.87 6.98 -1.08
CA VAL A 172 2.83 7.15 0.01
C VAL A 172 2.21 8.05 1.06
N LEU A 173 2.10 7.54 2.28
CA LEU A 173 1.49 8.21 3.42
C LEU A 173 2.51 8.46 4.53
N SER A 174 2.36 9.57 5.27
CA SER A 174 3.20 9.89 6.42
C SER A 174 2.38 10.52 7.56
N ASN A 175 2.83 10.35 8.81
CA ASN A 175 2.32 11.11 9.95
C ASN A 175 3.12 12.40 10.21
N GLU A 176 4.14 12.66 9.41
CA GLU A 176 4.92 13.90 9.43
C GLU A 176 4.53 14.79 8.25
N ALA A 177 4.42 16.07 8.47
CA ALA A 177 4.08 17.04 7.43
C ALA A 177 5.20 17.11 6.36
N PRO A 178 4.85 17.39 5.09
CA PRO A 178 5.82 17.60 4.02
C PRO A 178 6.70 18.83 4.26
#